data_db05273b694cebf1e811ddbdade61241
#
_entry.id   db05273b694cebf1e811ddbdade61241
#
_cell.length_a   1.000
_cell.length_b   1.000
_cell.length_c   1.000
_cell.angle_alpha   90.00
_cell.angle_beta   90.00
_cell.angle_gamma   90.00
#
_symmetry.space_group_name_H-M   'P 1'
#
loop_
_entity.id
_entity.type
_entity.pdbx_description
1 polymer ?
#
loop_
_entity_poly.entity_id
_entity_poly.type
_entity_poly.pdbx_seq_one_letter_code
_entity_poly.pdbx_strand_id
1 'polypeptide(L)'
;VCPTGAAYIGADGIVGVDHGRCIGCLYCMAACPYQVRVRNEETGAVDKCRFCTVSAETTGAKMCSCVEACLTGARMFGDLDDPDSDISKEIVATNAQPIAGDLTKSKVFYVR
;
A
#
# COMPACT_ATOMS: atom_id res chain seq x y z
N VAL A 1 10.96 7.89 -9.37
CA VAL A 1 10.25 8.93 -10.14
C VAL A 1 10.03 10.23 -9.35
N CYS A 2 10.11 10.21 -8.01
CA CYS A 2 9.91 11.42 -7.20
C CYS A 2 11.14 12.34 -7.29
N PRO A 3 11.03 13.57 -7.84
CA PRO A 3 12.18 14.47 -8.02
C PRO A 3 12.71 15.04 -6.70
N THR A 4 11.88 15.09 -5.63
CA THR A 4 12.26 15.66 -4.33
C THR A 4 12.61 14.57 -3.29
N GLY A 5 12.49 13.29 -3.63
CA GLY A 5 12.65 12.20 -2.68
C GLY A 5 11.56 12.15 -1.60
N ALA A 6 10.39 12.76 -1.84
CA ALA A 6 9.25 12.71 -0.93
C ALA A 6 8.65 11.31 -0.78
N ALA A 7 8.70 10.50 -1.84
CA ALA A 7 8.29 9.09 -1.77
C ALA A 7 9.43 8.26 -1.20
N TYR A 8 9.15 7.50 -0.15
CA TYR A 8 10.15 6.69 0.57
C TYR A 8 9.59 5.32 0.94
N ILE A 9 10.48 4.40 1.26
CA ILE A 9 10.14 3.09 1.85
C ILE A 9 10.57 3.14 3.32
N GLY A 10 9.63 2.92 4.23
CA GLY A 10 9.90 2.84 5.67
C GLY A 10 10.70 1.58 6.04
N ALA A 11 11.20 1.54 7.27
CA ALA A 11 11.90 0.37 7.81
C ALA A 11 11.00 -0.88 7.90
N ASP A 12 9.71 -0.69 7.96
CA ASP A 12 8.65 -1.69 7.94
C ASP A 12 8.28 -2.19 6.52
N GLY A 13 8.95 -1.67 5.49
CA GLY A 13 8.67 -1.96 4.08
C GLY A 13 7.47 -1.20 3.50
N ILE A 14 6.79 -0.37 4.29
CA ILE A 14 5.64 0.41 3.83
C ILE A 14 6.11 1.64 3.06
N VAL A 15 5.53 1.84 1.88
CA VAL A 15 5.82 3.02 1.05
C VAL A 15 4.99 4.21 1.55
N GLY A 16 5.66 5.28 1.92
CA GLY A 16 5.06 6.52 2.38
C GLY A 16 5.36 7.71 1.46
N VAL A 17 4.74 8.84 1.77
CA VAL A 17 5.03 10.14 1.14
C VAL A 17 5.24 11.17 2.24
N ASP A 18 6.39 11.83 2.23
CA ASP A 18 6.67 12.97 3.10
C ASP A 18 6.02 14.23 2.51
N HIS A 19 4.96 14.70 3.12
CA HIS A 19 4.21 15.86 2.67
C HIS A 19 5.05 17.16 2.71
N GLY A 20 6.02 17.25 3.61
CA GLY A 20 6.92 18.41 3.69
C GLY A 20 7.88 18.53 2.51
N ARG A 21 8.19 17.41 1.86
CA ARG A 21 9.03 17.35 0.65
C ARG A 21 8.24 17.29 -0.65
N CYS A 22 6.96 16.93 -0.57
CA CYS A 22 6.12 16.77 -1.74
C CYS A 22 5.75 18.12 -2.35
N ILE A 23 6.13 18.33 -3.60
CA ILE A 23 5.82 19.58 -4.35
C ILE A 23 4.52 19.47 -5.17
N GLY A 24 3.79 18.36 -5.06
CA GLY A 24 2.52 18.17 -5.76
C GLY A 24 2.65 18.07 -7.28
N CYS A 25 3.79 17.66 -7.82
CA CYS A 25 4.02 17.57 -9.27
C CYS A 25 3.22 16.45 -9.96
N LEU A 26 2.60 15.55 -9.21
CA LEU A 26 1.76 14.43 -9.67
C LEU A 26 2.48 13.37 -10.55
N TYR A 27 3.79 13.47 -10.71
CA TYR A 27 4.56 12.57 -11.56
C TYR A 27 4.40 11.09 -11.12
N CYS A 28 4.38 10.86 -9.80
CA CYS A 28 4.18 9.53 -9.24
C CYS A 28 2.75 8.97 -9.46
N MET A 29 1.76 9.83 -9.67
CA MET A 29 0.40 9.41 -10.06
C MET A 29 0.39 8.94 -11.51
N ALA A 30 1.01 9.69 -12.41
CA ALA A 30 1.10 9.33 -13.82
C ALA A 30 1.92 8.04 -14.06
N ALA A 31 2.96 7.82 -13.25
CA ALA A 31 3.82 6.63 -13.35
C ALA A 31 3.27 5.38 -12.69
N CYS A 32 2.23 5.48 -11.85
CA CYS A 32 1.71 4.34 -11.09
C CYS A 32 0.78 3.47 -11.93
N PRO A 33 1.15 2.21 -12.25
CA PRO A 33 0.29 1.32 -13.03
C PRO A 33 -0.96 0.87 -12.28
N TYR A 34 -0.97 1.01 -10.95
CA TYR A 34 -2.09 0.63 -10.07
C TYR A 34 -3.08 1.77 -9.83
N GLN A 35 -2.72 3.01 -10.18
CA GLN A 35 -3.52 4.23 -9.94
C GLN A 35 -3.97 4.39 -8.47
N VAL A 36 -3.11 4.01 -7.53
CA VAL A 36 -3.41 4.01 -6.09
C VAL A 36 -2.97 5.29 -5.37
N ARG A 37 -2.46 6.26 -6.10
CA ARG A 37 -2.06 7.55 -5.55
C ARG A 37 -3.13 8.59 -5.83
N VAL A 38 -3.42 9.40 -4.83
CA VAL A 38 -4.42 10.46 -4.91
C VAL A 38 -3.80 11.80 -4.51
N ARG A 39 -4.30 12.88 -5.09
CA ARG A 39 -3.93 14.22 -4.64
C ARG A 39 -4.78 14.59 -3.43
N ASN A 40 -4.13 15.03 -2.37
CA ASN A 40 -4.81 15.66 -1.25
C ASN A 40 -5.11 17.12 -1.60
N GLU A 41 -6.38 17.48 -1.64
CA GLU A 41 -6.83 18.81 -2.05
C GLU A 41 -6.47 19.89 -1.01
N GLU A 42 -6.40 19.52 0.27
CA GLU A 42 -6.08 20.45 1.35
C GLU A 42 -4.60 20.81 1.39
N THR A 43 -3.72 19.81 1.24
CA THR A 43 -2.27 19.98 1.36
C THR A 43 -1.59 20.14 0.01
N GLY A 44 -2.24 19.79 -1.10
CA GLY A 44 -1.66 19.72 -2.43
C GLY A 44 -0.64 18.57 -2.63
N ALA A 45 -0.31 17.84 -1.58
CA ALA A 45 0.59 16.71 -1.62
C ALA A 45 -0.10 15.46 -2.17
N VAL A 46 0.68 14.43 -2.48
CA VAL A 46 0.15 13.13 -2.91
C VAL A 46 0.02 12.21 -1.72
N ASP A 47 -1.11 11.53 -1.61
CA ASP A 47 -1.39 10.51 -0.63
C ASP A 47 -1.53 9.11 -1.26
N LYS A 48 -1.39 8.08 -0.43
CA LYS A 48 -1.65 6.68 -0.75
C LYS A 48 -1.99 5.89 0.51
N CYS A 49 -2.51 4.69 0.33
CA CYS A 49 -2.76 3.76 1.43
C CYS A 49 -1.48 3.51 2.27
N ARG A 50 -1.60 3.63 3.57
CA ARG A 50 -0.54 3.36 4.58
C ARG A 50 -0.81 2.11 5.40
N PHE A 51 -1.72 1.25 4.97
CA PHE A 51 -2.17 0.06 5.70
C PHE A 51 -2.67 0.34 7.12
N CYS A 52 -3.28 1.50 7.34
CA CYS A 52 -3.81 1.95 8.64
C CYS A 52 -2.76 2.03 9.76
N THR A 53 -1.48 2.19 9.44
CA THR A 53 -0.39 2.28 10.44
C THR A 53 -0.61 3.41 11.43
N VAL A 54 -1.07 4.57 10.96
CA VAL A 54 -1.37 5.73 11.82
C VAL A 54 -2.51 5.40 12.79
N SER A 55 -3.55 4.70 12.31
CA SER A 55 -4.67 4.29 13.17
C SER A 55 -4.24 3.22 14.18
N ALA A 56 -3.36 2.30 13.80
CA ALA A 56 -2.81 1.28 14.68
C ALA A 56 -2.00 1.89 15.84
N GLU A 57 -1.20 2.92 15.57
CA GLU A 57 -0.45 3.65 16.59
C GLU A 57 -1.37 4.39 17.57
N THR A 58 -2.50 4.93 17.07
CA THR A 58 -3.42 5.76 17.88
C THR A 58 -4.45 4.94 18.65
N THR A 59 -4.96 3.85 18.04
CA THR A 59 -6.08 3.05 18.57
C THR A 59 -5.71 1.62 18.94
N GLY A 60 -4.48 1.17 18.63
CA GLY A 60 -4.06 -0.22 18.82
C GLY A 60 -4.75 -1.22 17.89
N ALA A 61 -5.37 -0.74 16.81
CA ALA A 61 -6.06 -1.60 15.84
C ALA A 61 -5.06 -2.55 15.17
N LYS A 62 -5.36 -3.84 15.19
CA LYS A 62 -4.50 -4.90 14.62
C LYS A 62 -4.80 -5.21 13.16
N MET A 63 -5.84 -4.59 12.60
CA MET A 63 -6.34 -4.91 11.26
C MET A 63 -6.67 -3.64 10.48
N CYS A 64 -6.48 -3.69 9.16
CA CYS A 64 -6.84 -2.58 8.29
C CYS A 64 -8.36 -2.43 8.20
N SER A 65 -8.87 -1.21 8.32
CA SER A 65 -10.31 -0.91 8.29
C SER A 65 -11.02 -1.45 7.05
N CYS A 66 -10.34 -1.44 5.89
CA CYS A 66 -10.92 -1.97 4.65
C CYS A 66 -11.02 -3.50 4.61
N VAL A 67 -10.18 -4.19 5.38
CA VAL A 67 -10.27 -5.65 5.57
C VAL A 67 -11.43 -5.97 6.52
N GLU A 68 -11.53 -5.24 7.60
CA GLU A 68 -12.57 -5.39 8.62
C GLU A 68 -13.97 -5.11 8.06
N ALA A 69 -14.10 -4.09 7.21
CA ALA A 69 -15.36 -3.72 6.56
C ALA A 69 -15.74 -4.61 5.36
N CYS A 70 -14.86 -5.51 4.93
CA CYS A 70 -15.11 -6.34 3.76
C CYS A 70 -16.00 -7.55 4.12
N LEU A 71 -17.29 -7.46 3.85
CA LEU A 71 -18.27 -8.49 4.16
C LEU A 71 -18.02 -9.83 3.44
N THR A 72 -17.38 -9.78 2.27
CA THR A 72 -17.09 -10.99 1.47
C THR A 72 -15.76 -11.65 1.80
N GLY A 73 -14.94 -11.03 2.67
CA GLY A 73 -13.59 -11.50 2.96
C GLY A 73 -12.62 -11.42 1.77
N ALA A 74 -12.95 -10.61 0.75
CA ALA A 74 -12.14 -10.49 -0.47
C ALA A 74 -10.81 -9.74 -0.25
N ARG A 75 -10.59 -9.17 0.93
CA ARG A 75 -9.38 -8.42 1.27
C ARG A 75 -8.69 -9.08 2.44
N MET A 76 -7.41 -9.32 2.29
CA MET A 76 -6.54 -9.83 3.35
C MET A 76 -5.37 -8.89 3.56
N PHE A 77 -4.88 -8.84 4.78
CA PHE A 77 -3.68 -8.10 5.16
C PHE A 77 -2.85 -8.94 6.11
N GLY A 78 -1.54 -8.95 5.93
CA GLY A 78 -0.65 -9.70 6.79
C GLY A 78 0.81 -9.52 6.40
N ASP A 79 1.68 -10.25 7.10
CA ASP A 79 3.10 -10.26 6.87
C ASP A 79 3.44 -11.25 5.75
N LEU A 80 4.06 -10.75 4.68
CA LEU A 80 4.52 -11.56 3.55
C LEU A 80 5.84 -12.28 3.82
N ASP A 81 6.61 -11.80 4.80
CA ASP A 81 7.89 -12.39 5.17
C ASP A 81 7.72 -13.61 6.12
N ASP A 82 6.52 -13.75 6.71
CA ASP A 82 6.14 -14.92 7.50
C ASP A 82 5.47 -15.99 6.61
N PRO A 83 6.14 -17.15 6.35
CA PRO A 83 5.59 -18.21 5.52
C PRO A 83 4.35 -18.89 6.15
N ASP A 84 4.20 -18.80 7.46
CA ASP A 84 3.08 -19.38 8.20
C ASP A 84 1.85 -18.45 8.27
N SER A 85 1.97 -17.22 7.81
CA SER A 85 0.88 -16.26 7.78
C SER A 85 -0.24 -16.71 6.83
N ASP A 86 -1.48 -16.37 7.15
CA ASP A 86 -2.65 -16.74 6.34
C ASP A 86 -2.55 -16.13 4.93
N ILE A 87 -2.02 -14.90 4.83
CA ILE A 87 -1.85 -14.24 3.53
C ILE A 87 -0.83 -14.96 2.64
N SER A 88 0.28 -15.43 3.22
CA SER A 88 1.30 -16.18 2.47
C SER A 88 0.76 -17.50 1.94
N LYS A 89 0.00 -18.21 2.75
CA LYS A 89 -0.69 -19.46 2.36
C LYS A 89 -1.71 -19.21 1.26
N GLU A 90 -2.51 -18.15 1.37
CA GLU A 90 -3.52 -17.81 0.38
C GLU A 90 -2.91 -17.42 -0.97
N ILE A 91 -1.82 -16.66 -0.99
CA ILE A 91 -1.10 -16.31 -2.22
C ILE A 91 -0.63 -17.57 -2.96
N VAL A 92 -0.09 -18.54 -2.25
CA VAL A 92 0.34 -19.82 -2.83
C VAL A 92 -0.84 -20.63 -3.33
N ALA A 93 -1.90 -20.75 -2.53
CA ALA A 93 -3.08 -21.55 -2.86
C ALA A 93 -3.85 -21.01 -4.07
N THR A 94 -3.94 -19.68 -4.21
CA THR A 94 -4.69 -19.02 -5.29
C THR A 94 -3.82 -18.60 -6.46
N ASN A 95 -2.49 -18.75 -6.36
CA ASN A 95 -1.52 -18.25 -7.33
C ASN A 95 -1.73 -16.74 -7.63
N ALA A 96 -2.00 -15.97 -6.59
CA ALA A 96 -2.23 -14.54 -6.70
C ALA A 96 -0.98 -13.82 -7.23
N GLN A 97 -1.19 -12.85 -8.11
CA GLN A 97 -0.10 -12.16 -8.80
C GLN A 97 -0.26 -10.63 -8.67
N PRO A 98 0.85 -9.86 -8.63
CA PRO A 98 0.78 -8.42 -8.77
C PRO A 98 0.37 -8.03 -10.19
N ILE A 99 -0.39 -6.94 -10.35
CA ILE A 99 -0.90 -6.49 -11.67
C ILE A 99 0.25 -6.19 -12.65
N ALA A 100 1.28 -5.50 -12.19
CA ALA A 100 2.42 -5.09 -13.02
C ALA A 100 3.59 -6.09 -12.98
N GLY A 101 3.37 -7.32 -12.51
CA GLY A 101 4.42 -8.32 -12.35
C GLY A 101 5.56 -7.81 -11.46
N ASP A 102 6.78 -8.21 -11.79
CA ASP A 102 7.97 -7.90 -10.98
C ASP A 102 8.52 -6.48 -11.18
N LEU A 103 8.00 -5.73 -12.14
CA LEU A 103 8.51 -4.39 -12.49
C LEU A 103 8.48 -3.40 -11.33
N THR A 104 7.44 -3.47 -10.50
CA THR A 104 7.23 -2.53 -9.40
C THR A 104 7.56 -3.11 -8.03
N LYS A 105 7.87 -4.40 -7.95
CA LYS A 105 8.03 -5.14 -6.69
C LYS A 105 6.87 -4.87 -5.70
N SER A 106 5.65 -4.83 -6.25
CA SER A 106 4.44 -4.54 -5.47
C SER A 106 4.22 -5.58 -4.39
N LYS A 107 3.76 -5.11 -3.23
CA LYS A 107 3.31 -5.94 -2.11
C LYS A 107 1.80 -6.16 -2.10
N VAL A 108 1.13 -5.86 -3.22
CA VAL A 108 -0.30 -6.09 -3.41
C VAL A 108 -0.50 -7.15 -4.48
N PHE A 109 -1.20 -8.22 -4.11
CA PHE A 109 -1.47 -9.38 -4.94
C PHE A 109 -2.96 -9.47 -5.24
N TYR A 110 -3.29 -10.00 -6.39
CA TYR A 110 -4.66 -10.13 -6.88
C TYR A 110 -4.95 -11.57 -7.28
N VAL A 111 -6.08 -12.10 -6.82
CA VAL A 111 -6.65 -13.35 -7.30
C VAL A 111 -7.49 -13.03 -8.52
N ARG A 112 -7.23 -13.75 -9.62
CA ARG A 112 -7.94 -13.58 -10.89
C ARG A 112 -8.77 -14.83 -11.22
#